data_2af77e6b351b9248468a7ac83a20311b
#
_entry.id   2af77e6b351b9248468a7ac83a20311b
#
_cell.length_a   1.000
_cell.length_b   1.000
_cell.length_c   1.000
_cell.angle_alpha   90.00
_cell.angle_beta   90.00
_cell.angle_gamma   90.00
#
_symmetry.space_group_name_H-M   'P 1'
#
loop_
_entity.id
_entity.type
_entity.pdbx_description
1 polymer ?
#
loop_
_entity_poly.entity_id
_entity_poly.type
_entity_poly.pdbx_seq_one_letter_code
_entity_poly.pdbx_strand_id
1 'polypeptide(L)'
;MASMRSMLIPVGLVVVALSASMALLLSVDRIQQATKSGFNQSLSGVDLVLGPRGSGLELVLYTVFHLGKPTNNITTATVSDIASDPMVEWSVPVALGDNHRGFRVISTTDAYFDRIKFAGDQPLVFAQGKYIQRP
;
A
#
# COMPACT_ATOMS: atom_id res chain seq x y z
N MET A 1 -4.16 10.98 -59.56
CA MET A 1 -3.19 10.96 -58.45
C MET A 1 -3.60 11.79 -57.22
N ALA A 2 -4.53 12.72 -57.29
CA ALA A 2 -5.01 13.49 -56.13
C ALA A 2 -5.87 12.68 -55.11
N SER A 3 -6.63 11.70 -55.59
CA SER A 3 -7.56 10.92 -54.77
C SER A 3 -6.89 9.97 -53.77
N MET A 4 -5.71 9.45 -54.05
CA MET A 4 -4.99 8.58 -53.11
C MET A 4 -4.38 9.33 -51.92
N ARG A 5 -3.94 10.55 -52.11
CA ARG A 5 -3.41 11.40 -51.02
C ARG A 5 -4.49 11.90 -50.07
N SER A 6 -5.70 12.12 -50.56
CA SER A 6 -6.83 12.55 -49.72
C SER A 6 -7.37 11.43 -48.79
N MET A 7 -7.16 10.17 -49.16
CA MET A 7 -7.52 9.03 -48.31
C MET A 7 -6.45 8.67 -47.25
N LEU A 8 -5.20 9.01 -47.47
CA LEU A 8 -4.12 8.72 -46.52
C LEU A 8 -4.24 9.53 -45.24
N ILE A 9 -4.72 10.75 -45.29
CA ILE A 9 -4.89 11.62 -44.12
C ILE A 9 -5.94 11.07 -43.14
N PRO A 10 -7.19 10.77 -43.58
CA PRO A 10 -8.19 10.21 -42.65
C PRO A 10 -7.80 8.81 -42.12
N VAL A 11 -7.18 7.97 -42.93
CA VAL A 11 -6.68 6.67 -42.46
C VAL A 11 -5.58 6.84 -41.41
N GLY A 12 -4.65 7.75 -41.63
CA GLY A 12 -3.61 8.07 -40.65
C GLY A 12 -4.18 8.58 -39.33
N LEU A 13 -5.19 9.45 -39.37
CA LEU A 13 -5.89 9.92 -38.15
C LEU A 13 -6.57 8.79 -37.38
N VAL A 14 -7.24 7.87 -38.07
CA VAL A 14 -7.87 6.70 -37.43
C VAL A 14 -6.83 5.80 -36.77
N VAL A 15 -5.71 5.54 -37.45
CA VAL A 15 -4.63 4.72 -36.87
C VAL A 15 -4.04 5.38 -35.63
N VAL A 16 -3.79 6.69 -35.67
CA VAL A 16 -3.29 7.44 -34.51
C VAL A 16 -4.29 7.40 -33.35
N ALA A 17 -5.59 7.61 -33.63
CA ALA A 17 -6.62 7.57 -32.61
C ALA A 17 -6.74 6.18 -31.95
N LEU A 18 -6.71 5.10 -32.75
CA LEU A 18 -6.74 3.73 -32.23
C LEU A 18 -5.48 3.42 -31.41
N SER A 19 -4.31 3.85 -31.89
CA SER A 19 -3.05 3.65 -31.15
C SER A 19 -3.04 4.38 -29.82
N ALA A 20 -3.55 5.62 -29.78
CA ALA A 20 -3.67 6.40 -28.56
C ALA A 20 -4.65 5.75 -27.56
N SER A 21 -5.79 5.26 -28.05
CA SER A 21 -6.76 4.54 -27.21
C SER A 21 -6.18 3.26 -26.61
N MET A 22 -5.47 2.51 -27.43
CA MET A 22 -4.81 1.27 -26.97
C MET A 22 -3.70 1.56 -25.95
N ALA A 23 -2.92 2.61 -26.19
CA ALA A 23 -1.88 3.05 -25.25
C ALA A 23 -2.46 3.48 -23.89
N LEU A 24 -3.59 4.18 -23.89
CA LEU A 24 -4.30 4.55 -22.67
C LEU A 24 -4.79 3.30 -21.89
N LEU A 25 -5.41 2.35 -22.56
CA LEU A 25 -5.88 1.11 -21.91
C LEU A 25 -4.73 0.33 -21.28
N LEU A 26 -3.64 0.16 -22.02
CA LEU A 26 -2.45 -0.52 -21.51
C LEU A 26 -1.80 0.23 -20.34
N SER A 27 -1.84 1.56 -20.37
CA SER A 27 -1.31 2.38 -19.27
C SER A 27 -2.12 2.20 -17.98
N VAL A 28 -3.45 2.16 -18.08
CA VAL A 28 -4.34 1.92 -16.92
C VAL A 28 -4.08 0.54 -16.34
N ASP A 29 -3.97 -0.49 -17.17
CA ASP A 29 -3.68 -1.85 -16.71
C ASP A 29 -2.31 -1.93 -15.99
N ARG A 30 -1.28 -1.30 -16.52
CA ARG A 30 0.05 -1.20 -15.88
C ARG A 30 0.01 -0.50 -14.53
N ILE A 31 -0.76 0.59 -14.42
CA ILE A 31 -0.92 1.30 -13.14
C ILE A 31 -1.63 0.41 -12.11
N GLN A 32 -2.68 -0.30 -12.50
CA GLN A 32 -3.39 -1.21 -11.59
C GLN A 32 -2.49 -2.36 -11.12
N GLN A 33 -1.71 -2.96 -12.00
CA GLN A 33 -0.77 -4.02 -11.65
C GLN A 33 0.35 -3.48 -10.73
N ALA A 34 0.91 -2.32 -11.01
CA ALA A 34 1.92 -1.69 -10.18
C ALA A 34 1.39 -1.35 -8.78
N THR A 35 0.15 -0.91 -8.67
CA THR A 35 -0.50 -0.63 -7.38
C THR A 35 -0.69 -1.91 -6.56
N LYS A 36 -1.17 -2.99 -7.19
CA LYS A 36 -1.32 -4.30 -6.52
C LYS A 36 0.02 -4.88 -6.07
N SER A 37 1.03 -4.83 -6.93
CA SER A 37 2.36 -5.33 -6.58
C SER A 37 3.03 -4.47 -5.50
N GLY A 38 2.88 -3.15 -5.56
CA GLY A 38 3.37 -2.24 -4.52
C GLY A 38 2.74 -2.52 -3.15
N PHE A 39 1.44 -2.78 -3.11
CA PHE A 39 0.75 -3.16 -1.88
C PHE A 39 1.27 -4.50 -1.32
N ASN A 40 1.33 -5.53 -2.15
CA ASN A 40 1.83 -6.86 -1.76
C ASN A 40 3.32 -6.84 -1.35
N GLN A 41 4.12 -5.92 -1.92
CA GLN A 41 5.51 -5.76 -1.53
C GLN A 41 5.68 -5.01 -0.21
N SER A 42 4.75 -4.11 0.12
CA SER A 42 4.83 -3.31 1.34
C SER A 42 4.39 -4.06 2.59
N LEU A 43 3.45 -5.02 2.45
CA LEU A 43 2.89 -5.81 3.54
C LEU A 43 2.73 -7.26 3.09
N SER A 44 3.80 -8.03 3.11
CA SER A 44 3.75 -9.47 2.84
C SER A 44 3.33 -10.23 4.10
N GLY A 45 2.41 -11.20 3.96
CA GLY A 45 1.94 -12.04 5.05
C GLY A 45 0.88 -11.43 5.96
N VAL A 46 0.29 -10.28 5.56
CA VAL A 46 -0.84 -9.65 6.27
C VAL A 46 -2.10 -9.83 5.44
N ASP A 47 -3.09 -10.54 6.00
CA ASP A 47 -4.36 -10.79 5.30
C ASP A 47 -5.34 -9.63 5.45
N LEU A 48 -5.33 -8.94 6.58
CA LEU A 48 -6.28 -7.89 6.89
C LEU A 48 -5.63 -6.74 7.65
N VAL A 49 -5.96 -5.53 7.25
CA VAL A 49 -5.60 -4.30 7.96
C VAL A 49 -6.86 -3.68 8.55
N LEU A 50 -6.87 -3.51 9.86
CA LEU A 50 -7.97 -2.92 10.60
C LEU A 50 -7.60 -1.52 11.09
N GLY A 51 -8.55 -0.59 10.97
CA GLY A 51 -8.37 0.78 11.42
C GLY A 51 -9.67 1.40 11.90
N PRO A 52 -9.63 2.64 12.40
CA PRO A 52 -10.84 3.36 12.79
C PRO A 52 -11.76 3.55 11.60
N ARG A 53 -13.04 3.80 11.88
CA ARG A 53 -14.02 4.08 10.82
C ARG A 53 -13.61 5.32 10.02
N GLY A 54 -13.40 5.13 8.72
CA GLY A 54 -12.97 6.14 7.76
C GLY A 54 -12.97 5.57 6.35
N SER A 55 -12.29 6.24 5.42
CA SER A 55 -12.15 5.73 4.06
C SER A 55 -11.07 4.65 3.98
N GLY A 56 -11.30 3.62 3.15
CA GLY A 56 -10.29 2.58 2.91
C GLY A 56 -8.97 3.15 2.35
N LEU A 57 -9.05 4.22 1.56
CA LEU A 57 -7.87 4.91 1.05
C LEU A 57 -7.05 5.56 2.18
N GLU A 58 -7.72 6.23 3.13
CA GLU A 58 -7.07 6.84 4.29
C GLU A 58 -6.37 5.78 5.15
N LEU A 59 -7.01 4.63 5.34
CA LEU A 59 -6.44 3.51 6.06
C LEU A 59 -5.15 2.98 5.38
N VAL A 60 -5.17 2.79 4.08
CA VAL A 60 -3.99 2.34 3.31
C VAL A 60 -2.87 3.37 3.36
N LEU A 61 -3.17 4.66 3.13
CA LEU A 61 -2.18 5.73 3.21
C LEU A 61 -1.51 5.79 4.58
N TYR A 62 -2.29 5.61 5.63
CA TYR A 62 -1.80 5.65 7.00
C TYR A 62 -0.99 4.41 7.38
N THR A 63 -1.49 3.21 7.06
CA THR A 63 -0.90 1.93 7.53
C THR A 63 0.30 1.51 6.68
N VAL A 64 0.21 1.68 5.35
CA VAL A 64 1.23 1.22 4.41
C VAL A 64 2.27 2.30 4.14
N PHE A 65 1.82 3.52 3.88
CA PHE A 65 2.70 4.62 3.49
C PHE A 65 3.08 5.54 4.64
N HIS A 66 2.48 5.35 5.83
CA HIS A 66 2.70 6.16 7.02
C HIS A 66 2.44 7.66 6.77
N LEU A 67 1.51 7.97 5.86
CA LEU A 67 1.13 9.32 5.46
C LEU A 67 -0.20 9.73 6.11
N GLY A 68 -0.31 11.01 6.46
CA GLY A 68 -1.52 11.60 7.03
C GLY A 68 -1.56 11.56 8.56
N LYS A 69 -2.68 12.00 9.10
CA LYS A 69 -3.00 11.91 10.54
C LYS A 69 -4.32 11.18 10.68
N PRO A 70 -4.44 10.19 11.56
CA PRO A 70 -5.72 9.52 11.78
C PRO A 70 -6.70 10.49 12.42
N THR A 71 -7.91 10.53 11.90
CA THR A 71 -9.00 11.33 12.47
C THR A 71 -9.50 10.70 13.78
N ASN A 72 -9.41 9.38 13.90
CA ASN A 72 -9.82 8.58 15.05
C ASN A 72 -8.79 7.49 15.34
N ASN A 73 -8.78 6.97 16.56
CA ASN A 73 -7.96 5.84 16.96
C ASN A 73 -8.84 4.65 17.34
N ILE A 74 -8.30 3.45 17.21
CA ILE A 74 -8.89 2.23 17.77
C ILE A 74 -8.53 2.19 19.27
N THR A 75 -9.50 1.81 20.10
CA THR A 75 -9.24 1.67 21.55
C THR A 75 -8.43 0.41 21.83
N THR A 76 -7.67 0.41 22.93
CA THR A 76 -6.90 -0.75 23.37
C THR A 76 -7.80 -1.96 23.64
N ALA A 77 -9.01 -1.73 24.15
CA ALA A 77 -10.01 -2.78 24.36
C ALA A 77 -10.37 -3.46 23.03
N THR A 78 -10.67 -2.70 21.99
CA THR A 78 -10.98 -3.25 20.66
C THR A 78 -9.81 -4.06 20.08
N VAL A 79 -8.56 -3.58 20.27
CA VAL A 79 -7.36 -4.33 19.85
C VAL A 79 -7.27 -5.67 20.59
N SER A 80 -7.54 -5.67 21.90
CA SER A 80 -7.54 -6.88 22.73
C SER A 80 -8.63 -7.87 22.32
N ASP A 81 -9.84 -7.36 22.03
CA ASP A 81 -10.97 -8.18 21.59
C ASP A 81 -10.65 -8.87 20.24
N ILE A 82 -10.09 -8.13 19.29
CA ILE A 82 -9.67 -8.68 17.99
C ILE A 82 -8.56 -9.73 18.18
N ALA A 83 -7.58 -9.45 19.01
CA ALA A 83 -6.47 -10.37 19.26
C ALA A 83 -6.93 -11.67 19.96
N SER A 84 -8.09 -11.64 20.64
CA SER A 84 -8.67 -12.80 21.35
C SER A 84 -9.58 -13.65 20.46
N ASP A 85 -9.89 -13.21 19.24
CA ASP A 85 -10.77 -13.94 18.33
C ASP A 85 -10.08 -15.24 17.85
N PRO A 86 -10.73 -16.41 17.96
CA PRO A 86 -10.14 -17.69 17.53
C PRO A 86 -9.79 -17.78 16.04
N MET A 87 -10.36 -16.90 15.20
CA MET A 87 -10.04 -16.81 13.77
C MET A 87 -8.78 -15.97 13.49
N VAL A 88 -8.24 -15.28 14.49
CA VAL A 88 -7.05 -14.42 14.36
C VAL A 88 -5.83 -15.18 14.84
N GLU A 89 -4.97 -15.58 13.92
CA GLU A 89 -3.72 -16.26 14.27
C GLU A 89 -2.75 -15.31 14.99
N TRP A 90 -2.63 -14.09 14.50
CA TRP A 90 -1.82 -13.03 15.11
C TRP A 90 -2.33 -11.64 14.74
N SER A 91 -2.06 -10.70 15.62
CA SER A 91 -2.34 -9.28 15.38
C SER A 91 -1.15 -8.43 15.82
N VAL A 92 -0.86 -7.38 15.05
CA VAL A 92 0.21 -6.43 15.35
C VAL A 92 -0.38 -5.02 15.40
N PRO A 93 -0.49 -4.43 16.58
CA PRO A 93 -0.92 -3.05 16.72
C PRO A 93 0.17 -2.09 16.22
N VAL A 94 -0.23 -1.09 15.44
CA VAL A 94 0.65 -0.04 14.94
C VAL A 94 0.04 1.31 15.28
N ALA A 95 0.78 2.13 16.01
CA ALA A 95 0.41 3.51 16.27
C ALA A 95 1.46 4.46 15.70
N LEU A 96 1.01 5.47 14.97
CA LEU A 96 1.88 6.49 14.41
C LEU A 96 1.93 7.69 15.36
N GLY A 97 3.13 7.97 15.83
CA GLY A 97 3.43 9.13 16.66
C GLY A 97 3.84 10.37 15.85
N ASP A 98 4.46 11.30 16.53
CA ASP A 98 5.02 12.52 15.94
C ASP A 98 6.25 12.24 15.08
N ASN A 99 6.70 13.27 14.37
CA ASN A 99 7.91 13.21 13.56
C ASN A 99 9.15 13.51 14.43
N HIS A 100 10.16 12.70 14.30
CA HIS A 100 11.47 12.97 14.84
C HIS A 100 12.48 13.16 13.70
N ARG A 101 13.06 14.35 13.57
CA ARG A 101 14.05 14.69 12.50
C ARG A 101 13.57 14.37 11.08
N GLY A 102 12.28 14.56 10.79
CA GLY A 102 11.69 14.27 9.47
C GLY A 102 11.20 12.82 9.28
N PHE A 103 11.46 11.94 10.23
CA PHE A 103 11.00 10.55 10.20
C PHE A 103 9.80 10.36 11.14
N ARG A 104 8.81 9.62 10.67
CA ARG A 104 7.64 9.27 11.47
C ARG A 104 8.02 8.24 12.54
N VAL A 105 7.63 8.51 13.78
CA VAL A 105 7.80 7.55 14.88
C VAL A 105 6.66 6.53 14.84
N ILE A 106 7.00 5.26 14.86
CA ILE A 106 6.06 4.15 14.89
C ILE A 106 6.18 3.47 16.26
N SER A 107 5.06 3.33 16.95
CA SER A 107 4.95 2.52 18.17
C SER A 107 4.25 1.21 17.82
N THR A 108 4.87 0.10 18.17
CA THR A 108 4.38 -1.24 17.86
C THR A 108 4.92 -2.26 18.88
N THR A 109 4.64 -3.53 18.68
CA THR A 109 5.16 -4.65 19.48
C THR A 109 6.31 -5.37 18.78
N ASP A 110 7.03 -6.22 19.50
CA ASP A 110 8.14 -7.02 18.95
C ASP A 110 7.66 -7.91 17.79
N ALA A 111 6.42 -8.38 17.84
CA ALA A 111 5.78 -9.15 16.79
C ALA A 111 5.77 -8.44 15.41
N TYR A 112 5.87 -7.12 15.39
CA TYR A 112 6.00 -6.36 14.13
C TYR A 112 7.24 -6.79 13.35
N PHE A 113 8.37 -6.94 14.03
CA PHE A 113 9.65 -7.28 13.41
C PHE A 113 9.75 -8.75 13.02
N ASP A 114 9.03 -9.61 13.73
CA ASP A 114 9.02 -11.05 13.50
C ASP A 114 8.01 -11.49 12.43
N ARG A 115 6.86 -10.80 12.35
CA ARG A 115 5.72 -11.20 11.52
C ARG A 115 5.58 -10.39 10.24
N ILE A 116 5.90 -9.09 10.27
CA ILE A 116 5.78 -8.23 9.09
C ILE A 116 7.00 -8.43 8.19
N LYS A 117 6.74 -8.79 6.95
CA LYS A 117 7.74 -9.00 5.92
C LYS A 117 7.54 -8.03 4.77
N PHE A 118 8.59 -7.76 4.02
CA PHE A 118 8.62 -6.83 2.90
C PHE A 118 9.12 -7.51 1.63
N ALA A 119 8.80 -6.94 0.48
CA ALA A 119 9.37 -7.29 -0.82
C ALA A 119 9.40 -8.80 -1.11
N GLY A 120 8.28 -9.48 -0.93
CA GLY A 120 8.17 -10.90 -1.24
C GLY A 120 8.80 -11.81 -0.18
N ASP A 121 8.44 -11.59 1.07
CA ASP A 121 8.80 -12.43 2.23
C ASP A 121 10.18 -12.16 2.84
N GLN A 122 10.75 -10.98 2.59
CA GLN A 122 12.02 -10.57 3.20
C GLN A 122 11.81 -10.05 4.63
N PRO A 123 12.59 -10.52 5.63
CA PRO A 123 12.53 -10.00 6.98
C PRO A 123 13.09 -8.57 7.05
N LEU A 124 12.63 -7.80 8.04
CA LEU A 124 13.21 -6.49 8.36
C LEU A 124 14.67 -6.64 8.80
N VAL A 125 15.57 -5.97 8.11
CA VAL A 125 16.99 -5.93 8.45
C VAL A 125 17.38 -4.50 8.86
N PHE A 126 17.89 -4.34 10.07
CA PHE A 126 18.38 -3.05 10.54
C PHE A 126 19.75 -2.75 9.94
N ALA A 127 19.87 -1.62 9.26
CA ALA A 127 21.16 -1.15 8.78
C ALA A 127 22.08 -0.74 9.96
N GLN A 128 21.48 -0.19 11.02
CA GLN A 128 22.18 0.18 12.26
C GLN A 128 21.22 0.04 13.45
N GLY A 129 21.73 -0.38 14.60
CA GLY A 129 20.94 -0.53 15.81
C GLY A 129 20.16 -1.85 15.86
N LYS A 130 19.24 -1.92 16.80
CA LYS A 130 18.30 -3.03 17.01
C LYS A 130 17.00 -2.49 17.62
N TYR A 131 15.91 -3.22 17.47
CA TYR A 131 14.66 -2.87 18.14
C TYR A 131 14.78 -3.06 19.66
N ILE A 132 13.96 -2.32 20.40
CA ILE A 132 13.91 -2.40 21.87
C ILE A 132 13.16 -3.68 22.23
N GLN A 133 13.84 -4.63 22.84
CA GLN A 133 13.21 -5.80 23.44
C GLN A 133 12.68 -5.40 24.82
N ARG A 134 11.43 -5.74 25.12
CA ARG A 134 10.93 -5.60 26.51
C ARG A 134 11.65 -6.60 27.40
N PRO A 135 12.03 -6.18 28.62
CA PRO A 135 12.58 -7.09 29.61
C PRO A 135 11.56 -8.13 30.02
#